data_4ef9f0c27731cd5e96fe69431791e4e1
#
_entry.id   4ef9f0c27731cd5e96fe69431791e4e1
#
_cell.length_a   1.000
_cell.length_b   1.000
_cell.length_c   1.000
_cell.angle_alpha   90.00
_cell.angle_beta   90.00
_cell.angle_gamma   90.00
#
_symmetry.space_group_name_H-M   'P 1'
#
loop_
_entity.id
_entity.type
_entity.pdbx_description
1 polymer ?
#
loop_
_entity_poly.entity_id
_entity_poly.type
_entity_poly.pdbx_seq_one_letter_code
_entity_poly.pdbx_strand_id
1 'polypeptide(L)'
;MKSISIVGFGRFGQTLYRLIKDDFIITIYDKNLKGNLELSKNTKITKNITDIYQSEVIFYSVPISSFEDVISSHRKYFKNDQLLIDVLSVKMHPAKILKKYLEGSKVQALLTHPMFGPDSSKEGFDGLPIIIDKFTSDDTNYNFWKEYFKSKNLDVHEMSAKEHDKIAAGSQGLTHFIGRLLDAYHFKKTPIDSLGTKKLLEIVEQTCNDTWQLFTDLQHFNPYTKQMRIRLGQIYDKIYNKLLPIQANPHYITFGIQGGKGSFNEEAIQYYLKKEGIKKYAIRYLYTSENVLRALHKGDIDRGLFAIHNSVGGIVGESIQAMANYKFKIVEEFAIKISHALMIRKDAKLSDITTIMTHPQVLAQCKSTLAKKYPDLKQTSGEKELIDHAVVAKHLSEGKLPNYIATMGSKVLADIYNLQVIEDNLQDAKENYTSFLQVSRI
;
A
#
# COMPACT_ATOMS: atom_id res chain seq x y z
N MET A 1 -2.07 52.99 -7.75
CA MET A 1 -1.83 51.54 -7.81
C MET A 1 -1.87 51.01 -6.39
N LYS A 2 -2.64 49.96 -6.15
CA LYS A 2 -2.62 49.27 -4.84
C LYS A 2 -1.24 48.66 -4.58
N SER A 3 -0.85 48.60 -3.29
CA SER A 3 0.40 47.96 -2.89
C SER A 3 0.17 46.50 -2.49
N ILE A 4 0.98 45.60 -3.02
CA ILE A 4 0.87 44.15 -2.81
C ILE A 4 2.20 43.61 -2.28
N SER A 5 2.14 42.68 -1.33
CA SER A 5 3.29 41.88 -0.95
C SER A 5 3.11 40.42 -1.34
N ILE A 6 4.18 39.79 -1.79
CA ILE A 6 4.25 38.33 -2.06
C ILE A 6 5.18 37.71 -1.02
N VAL A 7 4.66 36.81 -0.21
CA VAL A 7 5.41 36.01 0.76
C VAL A 7 5.63 34.62 0.17
N GLY A 8 6.89 34.28 -0.08
CA GLY A 8 7.30 33.10 -0.80
C GLY A 8 7.46 33.36 -2.30
N PHE A 9 8.71 33.25 -2.79
CA PHE A 9 9.05 33.52 -4.21
C PHE A 9 9.67 32.29 -4.90
N GLY A 10 9.12 31.11 -4.54
CA GLY A 10 9.40 29.85 -5.22
C GLY A 10 8.82 29.83 -6.64
N ARG A 11 8.75 28.65 -7.25
CA ARG A 11 8.24 28.48 -8.63
C ARG A 11 6.88 29.14 -8.84
N PHE A 12 5.92 28.94 -7.93
CA PHE A 12 4.59 29.54 -8.05
C PHE A 12 4.59 31.04 -7.71
N GLY A 13 5.35 31.49 -6.72
CA GLY A 13 5.48 32.93 -6.40
C GLY A 13 5.96 33.75 -7.60
N GLN A 14 6.87 33.20 -8.42
CA GLN A 14 7.30 33.79 -9.67
C GLN A 14 6.20 33.79 -10.74
N THR A 15 5.38 32.74 -10.80
CA THR A 15 4.20 32.69 -11.68
C THR A 15 3.16 33.74 -11.28
N LEU A 16 2.86 33.86 -10.00
CA LEU A 16 1.97 34.88 -9.48
C LEU A 16 2.52 36.28 -9.79
N TYR A 17 3.82 36.52 -9.56
CA TYR A 17 4.47 37.79 -9.90
C TYR A 17 4.29 38.12 -11.38
N ARG A 18 4.51 37.19 -12.28
CA ARG A 18 4.31 37.37 -13.72
C ARG A 18 2.89 37.78 -14.08
N LEU A 19 1.88 37.28 -13.37
CA LEU A 19 0.46 37.61 -13.57
C LEU A 19 0.13 39.06 -13.16
N ILE A 20 0.76 39.59 -12.08
CA ILE A 20 0.32 40.83 -11.44
C ILE A 20 1.31 42.00 -11.54
N LYS A 21 2.56 41.79 -12.02
CA LYS A 21 3.67 42.74 -11.93
C LYS A 21 3.45 44.08 -12.66
N ASP A 22 2.58 44.11 -13.66
CA ASP A 22 2.35 45.28 -14.50
C ASP A 22 1.25 46.21 -13.91
N ASP A 23 0.47 45.74 -12.94
CA ASP A 23 -0.72 46.45 -12.43
C ASP A 23 -0.54 47.00 -11.03
N PHE A 24 0.48 46.54 -10.27
CA PHE A 24 0.64 46.84 -8.86
C PHE A 24 2.06 47.27 -8.47
N ILE A 25 2.17 47.90 -7.29
CA ILE A 25 3.46 48.11 -6.63
C ILE A 25 3.72 46.87 -5.78
N ILE A 26 4.83 46.17 -6.04
CA ILE A 26 5.06 44.84 -5.46
C ILE A 26 6.26 44.85 -4.49
N THR A 27 6.07 44.26 -3.32
CA THR A 27 7.13 43.93 -2.37
C THR A 27 7.25 42.40 -2.27
N ILE A 28 8.42 41.86 -2.57
CA ILE A 28 8.69 40.43 -2.50
C ILE A 28 9.48 40.11 -1.25
N TYR A 29 9.04 39.12 -0.50
CA TYR A 29 9.74 38.57 0.64
C TYR A 29 9.90 37.07 0.52
N ASP A 30 11.15 36.61 0.55
CA ASP A 30 11.48 35.18 0.62
C ASP A 30 12.76 35.01 1.46
N LYS A 31 12.73 34.07 2.41
CA LYS A 31 13.89 33.80 3.29
C LYS A 31 15.09 33.22 2.54
N ASN A 32 14.84 32.54 1.43
CA ASN A 32 15.84 31.77 0.69
C ASN A 32 16.08 32.30 -0.73
N LEU A 33 15.67 33.53 -1.01
CA LEU A 33 15.80 34.12 -2.34
C LEU A 33 17.25 34.12 -2.82
N LYS A 34 17.50 33.45 -3.95
CA LYS A 34 18.82 33.39 -4.60
C LYS A 34 18.71 33.84 -6.05
N GLY A 35 19.75 34.50 -6.53
CA GLY A 35 19.92 34.88 -7.95
C GLY A 35 19.50 36.31 -8.29
N ASN A 36 19.93 36.78 -9.44
CA ASN A 36 19.49 38.06 -10.03
C ASN A 36 18.16 37.80 -10.75
N LEU A 37 17.12 38.50 -10.32
CA LEU A 37 15.80 38.45 -10.92
C LEU A 37 15.57 39.72 -11.74
N GLU A 38 15.06 39.57 -12.95
CA GLU A 38 14.56 40.70 -13.73
C GLU A 38 13.23 41.16 -13.15
N LEU A 39 13.25 42.26 -12.42
CA LEU A 39 12.09 42.84 -11.76
C LEU A 39 11.59 44.08 -12.50
N SER A 40 10.29 44.30 -12.48
CA SER A 40 9.69 45.55 -12.96
C SER A 40 10.14 46.74 -12.09
N LYS A 41 10.08 47.99 -12.66
CA LYS A 41 10.46 49.23 -11.95
C LYS A 41 9.65 49.45 -10.65
N ASN A 42 8.45 48.87 -10.56
CA ASN A 42 7.54 49.00 -9.43
C ASN A 42 7.68 47.84 -8.39
N THR A 43 8.78 47.09 -8.45
CA THR A 43 9.01 45.94 -7.58
C THR A 43 10.26 46.10 -6.75
N LYS A 44 10.14 45.81 -5.45
CA LYS A 44 11.27 45.72 -4.53
C LYS A 44 11.35 44.35 -3.85
N ILE A 45 12.56 43.90 -3.56
CA ILE A 45 12.79 42.74 -2.70
C ILE A 45 13.18 43.23 -1.32
N THR A 46 12.67 42.56 -0.29
CA THR A 46 13.07 42.85 1.09
C THR A 46 13.41 41.57 1.85
N LYS A 47 14.29 41.70 2.82
CA LYS A 47 14.57 40.69 3.84
C LYS A 47 13.93 41.03 5.19
N ASN A 48 13.35 42.24 5.28
CA ASN A 48 12.69 42.70 6.49
C ASN A 48 11.20 42.40 6.43
N ILE A 49 10.74 41.57 7.34
CA ILE A 49 9.34 41.14 7.42
C ILE A 49 8.37 42.31 7.61
N THR A 50 8.78 43.41 8.28
CA THR A 50 7.91 44.54 8.52
C THR A 50 7.53 45.29 7.24
N ASP A 51 8.35 45.19 6.20
CA ASP A 51 8.08 45.88 4.94
C ASP A 51 6.88 45.30 4.19
N ILE A 52 6.62 43.98 4.32
CA ILE A 52 5.47 43.35 3.69
C ILE A 52 4.14 43.87 4.26
N TYR A 53 4.13 44.27 5.54
CA TYR A 53 2.93 44.79 6.22
C TYR A 53 2.70 46.28 6.01
N GLN A 54 3.45 46.90 5.12
CA GLN A 54 3.11 48.23 4.57
C GLN A 54 2.14 48.12 3.39
N SER A 55 1.98 46.94 2.81
CA SER A 55 1.05 46.70 1.72
C SER A 55 -0.37 46.45 2.16
N GLU A 56 -1.34 46.86 1.33
CA GLU A 56 -2.78 46.66 1.57
C GLU A 56 -3.16 45.19 1.43
N VAL A 57 -2.49 44.47 0.51
CA VAL A 57 -2.78 43.07 0.18
C VAL A 57 -1.51 42.22 0.28
N ILE A 58 -1.65 41.04 0.87
CA ILE A 58 -0.53 40.14 1.07
C ILE A 58 -0.88 38.77 0.53
N PHE A 59 -0.17 38.33 -0.50
CA PHE A 59 -0.26 36.99 -1.04
C PHE A 59 0.70 36.03 -0.36
N TYR A 60 0.21 34.87 0.02
CA TYR A 60 1.00 33.78 0.59
C TYR A 60 1.18 32.66 -0.42
N SER A 61 2.40 32.54 -0.93
CA SER A 61 2.86 31.51 -1.88
C SER A 61 3.94 30.65 -1.24
N VAL A 62 3.60 30.03 -0.10
CA VAL A 62 4.49 29.19 0.72
C VAL A 62 4.06 27.72 0.66
N PRO A 63 4.92 26.75 1.02
CA PRO A 63 4.49 25.37 1.15
C PRO A 63 3.28 25.22 2.10
N ILE A 64 2.36 24.33 1.75
CA ILE A 64 1.11 24.14 2.53
C ILE A 64 1.44 23.76 3.98
N SER A 65 2.41 22.87 4.18
CA SER A 65 2.89 22.44 5.50
C SER A 65 3.52 23.56 6.32
N SER A 66 4.04 24.61 5.70
CA SER A 66 4.65 25.76 6.38
C SER A 66 3.67 26.88 6.65
N PHE A 67 2.45 26.82 6.13
CA PHE A 67 1.52 27.94 6.15
C PHE A 67 1.11 28.36 7.59
N GLU A 68 0.87 27.39 8.47
CA GLU A 68 0.50 27.70 9.87
C GLU A 68 1.63 28.42 10.61
N ASP A 69 2.87 27.96 10.48
CA ASP A 69 4.04 28.58 11.11
C ASP A 69 4.27 30.00 10.58
N VAL A 70 4.10 30.18 9.27
CA VAL A 70 4.21 31.50 8.64
C VAL A 70 3.14 32.44 9.19
N ILE A 71 1.86 32.08 9.15
CA ILE A 71 0.76 32.92 9.65
C ILE A 71 0.91 33.21 11.14
N SER A 72 1.26 32.20 11.96
CA SER A 72 1.50 32.36 13.39
C SER A 72 2.60 33.37 13.70
N SER A 73 3.74 33.27 13.01
CA SER A 73 4.89 34.17 13.20
C SER A 73 4.63 35.59 12.67
N HIS A 74 3.77 35.70 11.66
CA HIS A 74 3.42 36.96 11.03
C HIS A 74 2.31 37.73 11.75
N ARG A 75 1.44 37.04 12.55
CA ARG A 75 0.25 37.61 13.21
C ARG A 75 0.50 38.96 13.92
N LYS A 76 1.63 39.08 14.60
CA LYS A 76 1.99 40.30 15.37
C LYS A 76 2.22 41.55 14.52
N TYR A 77 2.36 41.39 13.20
CA TYR A 77 2.57 42.49 12.26
C TYR A 77 1.33 42.86 11.45
N PHE A 78 0.24 42.10 11.58
CA PHE A 78 -1.00 42.35 10.85
C PHE A 78 -1.58 43.71 11.25
N LYS A 79 -2.05 44.45 10.27
CA LYS A 79 -2.75 45.73 10.47
C LYS A 79 -4.23 45.55 10.15
N ASN A 80 -5.09 46.36 10.80
CA ASN A 80 -6.50 46.39 10.48
C ASN A 80 -6.71 46.69 8.99
N ASP A 81 -7.76 46.12 8.43
CA ASP A 81 -8.20 46.31 7.04
C ASP A 81 -7.25 45.74 5.96
N GLN A 82 -6.18 45.04 6.34
CA GLN A 82 -5.37 44.29 5.38
C GLN A 82 -6.12 43.08 4.85
N LEU A 83 -5.86 42.74 3.59
CA LEU A 83 -6.37 41.54 2.93
C LEU A 83 -5.26 40.51 2.77
N LEU A 84 -5.43 39.33 3.35
CA LEU A 84 -4.56 38.18 3.15
C LEU A 84 -5.14 37.27 2.06
N ILE A 85 -4.36 36.89 1.06
CA ILE A 85 -4.77 36.01 -0.01
C ILE A 85 -3.82 34.79 -0.04
N ASP A 86 -4.36 33.60 0.14
CA ASP A 86 -3.58 32.37 -0.09
C ASP A 86 -3.71 31.90 -1.55
N VAL A 87 -2.68 31.27 -2.06
CA VAL A 87 -2.66 30.64 -3.39
C VAL A 87 -2.31 29.14 -3.33
N LEU A 88 -2.59 28.52 -2.19
CA LEU A 88 -2.26 27.13 -1.94
C LEU A 88 -3.17 26.17 -2.73
N SER A 89 -2.70 24.94 -2.95
CA SER A 89 -3.44 23.93 -3.71
C SER A 89 -4.54 23.19 -2.90
N VAL A 90 -4.70 23.51 -1.63
CA VAL A 90 -5.78 23.04 -0.76
C VAL A 90 -6.46 24.24 -0.09
N LYS A 91 -7.74 24.13 0.27
CA LYS A 91 -8.50 25.27 0.79
C LYS A 91 -8.97 25.10 2.24
N MET A 92 -9.37 23.91 2.65
CA MET A 92 -9.84 23.71 4.04
C MET A 92 -8.73 23.92 5.07
N HIS A 93 -7.50 23.56 4.75
CA HIS A 93 -6.36 23.76 5.64
C HIS A 93 -6.05 25.24 5.89
N PRO A 94 -5.80 26.08 4.87
CA PRO A 94 -5.60 27.52 5.08
C PRO A 94 -6.82 28.21 5.70
N ALA A 95 -8.05 27.82 5.32
CA ALA A 95 -9.26 28.35 5.96
C ALA A 95 -9.27 28.14 7.48
N LYS A 96 -8.94 26.92 7.93
CA LYS A 96 -8.85 26.60 9.37
C LYS A 96 -7.81 27.46 10.09
N ILE A 97 -6.63 27.61 9.46
CA ILE A 97 -5.52 28.40 10.02
C ILE A 97 -5.90 29.88 10.11
N LEU A 98 -6.36 30.45 9.00
CA LEU A 98 -6.75 31.87 8.95
C LEU A 98 -7.89 32.16 9.93
N LYS A 99 -8.90 31.30 10.03
CA LYS A 99 -9.96 31.45 11.04
C LYS A 99 -9.39 31.50 12.45
N LYS A 100 -8.46 30.61 12.81
CA LYS A 100 -7.82 30.55 14.13
C LYS A 100 -7.02 31.83 14.47
N TYR A 101 -6.23 32.31 13.52
CA TYR A 101 -5.28 33.39 13.77
C TYR A 101 -5.83 34.78 13.52
N LEU A 102 -6.95 34.93 12.77
CA LEU A 102 -7.62 36.20 12.50
C LEU A 102 -8.83 36.45 13.39
N GLU A 103 -9.20 35.53 14.28
CA GLU A 103 -10.30 35.66 15.20
C GLU A 103 -10.15 36.95 16.07
N GLY A 104 -11.19 37.77 16.09
CA GLY A 104 -11.20 39.05 16.81
C GLY A 104 -10.42 40.20 16.17
N SER A 105 -9.83 39.99 14.96
CA SER A 105 -9.16 41.05 14.19
C SER A 105 -10.05 41.60 13.08
N LYS A 106 -9.70 42.79 12.54
CA LYS A 106 -10.33 43.37 11.35
C LYS A 106 -9.58 42.99 10.03
N VAL A 107 -8.62 42.06 10.13
CA VAL A 107 -7.89 41.56 8.95
C VAL A 107 -8.80 40.66 8.16
N GLN A 108 -8.88 40.90 6.87
CA GLN A 108 -9.69 40.12 5.93
C GLN A 108 -8.87 38.98 5.29
N ALA A 109 -9.55 37.95 4.84
CA ALA A 109 -8.91 36.88 4.11
C ALA A 109 -9.77 36.41 2.91
N LEU A 110 -9.13 36.17 1.79
CA LEU A 110 -9.67 35.63 0.57
C LEU A 110 -8.93 34.34 0.23
N LEU A 111 -9.63 33.26 -0.03
CA LEU A 111 -8.98 32.02 -0.41
C LEU A 111 -8.98 31.89 -1.93
N THR A 112 -7.82 31.58 -2.52
CA THR A 112 -7.72 31.34 -3.95
C THR A 112 -6.90 30.10 -4.25
N HIS A 113 -7.21 29.46 -5.35
CA HIS A 113 -6.36 28.41 -5.91
C HIS A 113 -6.26 28.56 -7.43
N PRO A 114 -5.18 29.16 -7.93
CA PRO A 114 -4.83 29.07 -9.34
C PRO A 114 -4.60 27.60 -9.73
N MET A 115 -5.49 27.03 -10.56
CA MET A 115 -5.44 25.63 -10.99
C MET A 115 -4.37 25.42 -12.09
N PHE A 116 -3.34 26.22 -12.07
CA PHE A 116 -2.21 26.20 -13.00
C PHE A 116 -0.89 26.40 -12.26
N GLY A 117 0.14 25.81 -12.80
CA GLY A 117 1.51 25.95 -12.30
C GLY A 117 2.41 26.68 -13.28
N PRO A 118 3.73 26.76 -12.99
CA PRO A 118 4.70 27.37 -13.88
C PRO A 118 4.72 26.74 -15.28
N ASP A 119 4.55 25.41 -15.36
CA ASP A 119 4.63 24.68 -16.62
C ASP A 119 3.39 24.89 -17.50
N SER A 120 2.20 24.86 -16.92
CA SER A 120 0.94 25.04 -17.66
C SER A 120 0.62 26.50 -18.02
N SER A 121 1.33 27.48 -17.43
CA SER A 121 1.15 28.92 -17.72
C SER A 121 2.31 29.53 -18.52
N LYS A 122 3.16 28.71 -19.14
CA LYS A 122 4.32 29.23 -19.93
C LYS A 122 3.87 30.12 -21.09
N GLU A 123 2.83 29.69 -21.80
CA GLU A 123 2.32 30.38 -22.99
C GLU A 123 1.33 31.51 -22.68
N GLY A 124 1.02 31.76 -21.41
CA GLY A 124 0.07 32.79 -20.98
C GLY A 124 -0.91 32.28 -19.92
N PHE A 125 -1.92 33.09 -19.61
CA PHE A 125 -2.89 32.80 -18.57
C PHE A 125 -4.31 32.62 -19.11
N ASP A 126 -4.55 32.86 -20.40
CA ASP A 126 -5.88 32.84 -21.02
C ASP A 126 -6.60 31.52 -20.81
N GLY A 127 -7.82 31.61 -20.28
CA GLY A 127 -8.70 30.45 -20.03
C GLY A 127 -8.24 29.52 -18.91
N LEU A 128 -7.13 29.84 -18.20
CA LEU A 128 -6.70 29.01 -17.08
C LEU A 128 -7.61 29.21 -15.86
N PRO A 129 -8.05 28.12 -15.20
CA PRO A 129 -9.02 28.22 -14.11
C PRO A 129 -8.37 28.73 -12.82
N ILE A 130 -9.12 29.57 -12.12
CA ILE A 130 -8.80 30.01 -10.75
C ILE A 130 -10.03 29.85 -9.86
N ILE A 131 -9.84 29.25 -8.69
CA ILE A 131 -10.86 29.13 -7.67
C ILE A 131 -10.78 30.33 -6.74
N ILE A 132 -11.94 30.87 -6.35
CA ILE A 132 -12.06 31.97 -5.41
C ILE A 132 -13.16 31.68 -4.38
N ASP A 133 -12.84 31.83 -3.08
CA ASP A 133 -13.76 31.75 -1.95
C ASP A 133 -13.69 33.05 -1.15
N LYS A 134 -14.83 33.74 -1.02
CA LYS A 134 -14.94 35.02 -0.31
C LYS A 134 -14.39 34.94 1.11
N PHE A 135 -14.60 33.85 1.78
CA PHE A 135 -14.19 33.52 3.16
C PHE A 135 -14.54 34.61 4.16
N THR A 136 -13.59 35.49 4.58
CA THR A 136 -13.84 36.61 5.50
C THR A 136 -13.66 37.97 4.86
N SER A 137 -13.47 38.05 3.54
CA SER A 137 -13.35 39.31 2.83
C SER A 137 -14.72 40.01 2.70
N ASP A 138 -14.73 41.35 2.68
CA ASP A 138 -15.91 42.11 2.32
C ASP A 138 -16.25 42.03 0.83
N ASP A 139 -17.41 42.53 0.44
CA ASP A 139 -17.85 42.52 -0.95
C ASP A 139 -16.97 43.35 -1.88
N THR A 140 -16.37 44.42 -1.38
CA THR A 140 -15.53 45.35 -2.14
C THR A 140 -14.25 44.64 -2.55
N ASN A 141 -13.53 44.02 -1.62
CA ASN A 141 -12.31 43.29 -1.89
C ASN A 141 -12.57 42.04 -2.70
N TYR A 142 -13.63 41.28 -2.37
CA TYR A 142 -14.00 40.09 -3.12
C TYR A 142 -14.29 40.39 -4.58
N ASN A 143 -15.17 41.36 -4.85
CA ASN A 143 -15.53 41.73 -6.22
C ASN A 143 -14.35 42.32 -6.99
N PHE A 144 -13.50 43.13 -6.33
CA PHE A 144 -12.28 43.64 -6.95
C PHE A 144 -11.39 42.51 -7.47
N TRP A 145 -11.08 41.51 -6.65
CA TRP A 145 -10.20 40.41 -7.05
C TRP A 145 -10.85 39.49 -8.06
N LYS A 146 -12.14 39.22 -7.94
CA LYS A 146 -12.90 38.46 -8.93
C LYS A 146 -12.84 39.10 -10.31
N GLU A 147 -13.14 40.39 -10.42
CA GLU A 147 -13.11 41.12 -11.69
C GLU A 147 -11.67 41.33 -12.20
N TYR A 148 -10.70 41.52 -11.31
CA TYR A 148 -9.29 41.55 -11.68
C TYR A 148 -8.84 40.23 -12.35
N PHE A 149 -9.14 39.09 -11.79
CA PHE A 149 -8.77 37.81 -12.38
C PHE A 149 -9.48 37.59 -13.74
N LYS A 150 -10.74 37.98 -13.86
CA LYS A 150 -11.44 37.96 -15.16
C LYS A 150 -10.78 38.88 -16.19
N SER A 151 -10.33 40.07 -15.78
CA SER A 151 -9.62 41.01 -16.68
C SER A 151 -8.29 40.46 -17.19
N LYS A 152 -7.74 39.45 -16.53
CA LYS A 152 -6.58 38.67 -16.97
C LYS A 152 -6.95 37.44 -17.81
N ASN A 153 -8.20 37.36 -18.29
CA ASN A 153 -8.77 36.26 -19.05
C ASN A 153 -8.71 34.90 -18.30
N LEU A 154 -8.63 34.91 -16.97
CA LEU A 154 -8.74 33.68 -16.18
C LEU A 154 -10.19 33.22 -16.11
N ASP A 155 -10.40 31.89 -16.12
CA ASP A 155 -11.72 31.27 -15.88
C ASP A 155 -11.98 31.20 -14.37
N VAL A 156 -12.79 32.11 -13.84
CA VAL A 156 -12.99 32.29 -12.40
C VAL A 156 -14.17 31.46 -11.89
N HIS A 157 -13.88 30.50 -11.02
CA HIS A 157 -14.87 29.63 -10.39
C HIS A 157 -15.05 29.98 -8.90
N GLU A 158 -16.28 30.33 -8.53
CA GLU A 158 -16.66 30.64 -7.15
C GLU A 158 -17.11 29.37 -6.43
N MET A 159 -16.44 28.98 -5.37
CA MET A 159 -16.83 27.82 -4.56
C MET A 159 -16.22 27.88 -3.16
N SER A 160 -16.88 27.22 -2.20
CA SER A 160 -16.37 27.12 -0.84
C SER A 160 -15.11 26.26 -0.73
N ALA A 161 -14.31 26.52 0.31
CA ALA A 161 -13.11 25.72 0.63
C ALA A 161 -13.40 24.20 0.70
N LYS A 162 -14.55 23.83 1.25
CA LYS A 162 -14.98 22.43 1.38
C LYS A 162 -15.31 21.80 0.01
N GLU A 163 -16.02 22.52 -0.81
CA GLU A 163 -16.40 22.09 -2.16
C GLU A 163 -15.17 21.92 -3.05
N HIS A 164 -14.27 22.94 -3.01
CA HIS A 164 -12.99 22.89 -3.68
C HIS A 164 -12.22 21.63 -3.33
N ASP A 165 -11.93 21.38 -2.05
CA ASP A 165 -11.09 20.24 -1.65
C ASP A 165 -11.73 18.89 -2.00
N LYS A 166 -13.07 18.80 -1.98
CA LYS A 166 -13.78 17.59 -2.42
C LYS A 166 -13.59 17.32 -3.90
N ILE A 167 -13.73 18.34 -4.75
CA ILE A 167 -13.55 18.24 -6.21
C ILE A 167 -12.06 18.01 -6.53
N ALA A 168 -11.18 18.80 -5.94
CA ALA A 168 -9.73 18.73 -6.17
C ALA A 168 -9.13 17.37 -5.80
N ALA A 169 -9.66 16.67 -4.80
CA ALA A 169 -9.22 15.32 -4.47
C ALA A 169 -9.44 14.32 -5.61
N GLY A 170 -10.57 14.42 -6.30
CA GLY A 170 -10.93 13.54 -7.43
C GLY A 170 -10.37 13.97 -8.79
N SER A 171 -9.84 15.18 -8.90
CA SER A 171 -9.21 15.72 -10.11
C SER A 171 -7.70 15.87 -9.92
N GLN A 172 -7.24 17.04 -9.46
CA GLN A 172 -5.82 17.33 -9.27
C GLN A 172 -5.12 16.31 -8.35
N GLY A 173 -5.73 15.99 -7.20
CA GLY A 173 -5.17 15.03 -6.25
C GLY A 173 -4.97 13.64 -6.84
N LEU A 174 -5.95 13.17 -7.63
CA LEU A 174 -5.88 11.92 -8.37
C LEU A 174 -4.82 11.98 -9.48
N THR A 175 -4.80 13.05 -10.28
CA THR A 175 -3.81 13.23 -11.36
C THR A 175 -2.38 13.19 -10.84
N HIS A 176 -2.07 13.93 -9.77
CA HIS A 176 -0.74 13.90 -9.14
C HIS A 176 -0.40 12.52 -8.57
N PHE A 177 -1.39 11.82 -8.00
CA PHE A 177 -1.16 10.47 -7.48
C PHE A 177 -0.85 9.47 -8.60
N ILE A 178 -1.62 9.50 -9.70
CA ILE A 178 -1.40 8.64 -10.87
C ILE A 178 -0.07 8.95 -11.55
N GLY A 179 0.30 10.21 -11.73
CA GLY A 179 1.59 10.56 -12.29
C GLY A 179 2.77 10.00 -11.49
N ARG A 180 2.74 10.16 -10.15
CA ARG A 180 3.75 9.56 -9.26
C ARG A 180 3.72 8.03 -9.24
N LEU A 181 2.55 7.40 -9.39
CA LEU A 181 2.42 5.95 -9.52
C LEU A 181 3.08 5.45 -10.80
N LEU A 182 2.84 6.13 -11.92
CA LEU A 182 3.44 5.78 -13.21
C LEU A 182 4.98 6.00 -13.21
N ASP A 183 5.46 7.06 -12.57
CA ASP A 183 6.89 7.31 -12.37
C ASP A 183 7.54 6.18 -11.54
N ALA A 184 6.93 5.80 -10.42
CA ALA A 184 7.38 4.67 -9.60
C ALA A 184 7.30 3.32 -10.33
N TYR A 185 6.38 3.16 -11.28
CA TYR A 185 6.31 2.01 -12.18
C TYR A 185 7.39 2.05 -13.26
N HIS A 186 8.16 3.12 -13.36
CA HIS A 186 9.15 3.38 -14.44
C HIS A 186 8.52 3.45 -15.83
N PHE A 187 7.33 4.08 -15.93
CA PHE A 187 6.65 4.28 -17.20
C PHE A 187 7.48 5.19 -18.11
N LYS A 188 7.87 4.70 -19.30
CA LYS A 188 8.82 5.37 -20.18
C LYS A 188 8.31 5.39 -21.61
N LYS A 189 8.80 6.38 -22.39
CA LYS A 189 8.56 6.49 -23.82
C LYS A 189 9.08 5.27 -24.58
N THR A 190 8.30 4.82 -25.56
CA THR A 190 8.63 3.71 -26.46
C THR A 190 8.46 4.12 -27.94
N PRO A 191 9.02 3.38 -28.91
CA PRO A 191 8.83 3.68 -30.32
C PRO A 191 7.40 3.53 -30.86
N ILE A 192 6.51 2.85 -30.12
CA ILE A 192 5.15 2.51 -30.54
C ILE A 192 4.08 3.19 -29.70
N ASP A 193 4.40 4.33 -29.10
CA ASP A 193 3.48 5.05 -28.23
C ASP A 193 2.25 5.55 -28.96
N SER A 194 1.09 5.11 -28.47
CA SER A 194 -0.22 5.63 -28.87
C SER A 194 -0.42 7.07 -28.36
N LEU A 195 -1.46 7.76 -28.86
CA LEU A 195 -1.83 9.08 -28.34
C LEU A 195 -2.13 9.04 -26.83
N GLY A 196 -2.81 7.99 -26.35
CA GLY A 196 -3.07 7.81 -24.91
C GLY A 196 -1.79 7.67 -24.09
N THR A 197 -0.80 6.88 -24.58
CA THR A 197 0.51 6.72 -23.94
C THR A 197 1.22 8.06 -23.83
N LYS A 198 1.24 8.87 -24.90
CA LYS A 198 1.85 10.22 -24.92
C LYS A 198 1.22 11.14 -23.88
N LYS A 199 -0.12 11.15 -23.75
CA LYS A 199 -0.81 11.92 -22.71
C LYS A 199 -0.49 11.47 -21.29
N LEU A 200 -0.30 10.18 -21.05
CA LEU A 200 0.15 9.68 -19.75
C LEU A 200 1.57 10.13 -19.44
N LEU A 201 2.47 10.15 -20.44
CA LEU A 201 3.84 10.68 -20.28
C LEU A 201 3.83 12.19 -19.94
N GLU A 202 2.96 12.97 -20.58
CA GLU A 202 2.78 14.40 -20.25
C GLU A 202 2.29 14.59 -18.80
N ILE A 203 1.38 13.73 -18.32
CA ILE A 203 0.93 13.75 -16.91
C ILE A 203 2.10 13.43 -15.96
N VAL A 204 2.91 12.42 -16.28
CA VAL A 204 4.11 12.09 -15.47
C VAL A 204 5.06 13.28 -15.44
N GLU A 205 5.39 13.86 -16.58
CA GLU A 205 6.28 15.03 -16.66
C GLU A 205 5.74 16.20 -15.85
N GLN A 206 4.48 16.60 -16.06
CA GLN A 206 3.85 17.71 -15.36
C GLN A 206 3.85 17.53 -13.84
N THR A 207 3.47 16.33 -13.35
CA THR A 207 3.30 16.09 -11.92
C THR A 207 4.61 15.76 -11.19
N CYS A 208 5.61 15.23 -11.91
CA CYS A 208 6.90 14.87 -11.34
C CYS A 208 7.93 16.00 -11.40
N ASN A 209 7.70 17.05 -12.22
CA ASN A 209 8.46 18.29 -12.17
C ASN A 209 8.19 19.09 -10.87
N ASP A 210 7.08 18.85 -10.21
CA ASP A 210 6.79 19.41 -8.90
C ASP A 210 7.59 18.71 -7.80
N THR A 211 7.87 19.46 -6.73
CA THR A 211 8.62 18.91 -5.58
C THR A 211 7.84 17.78 -4.90
N TRP A 212 8.56 16.81 -4.33
CA TRP A 212 7.94 15.78 -3.49
C TRP A 212 7.15 16.37 -2.33
N GLN A 213 7.63 17.51 -1.77
CA GLN A 213 6.93 18.25 -0.71
C GLN A 213 5.54 18.70 -1.16
N LEU A 214 5.41 19.34 -2.34
CA LEU A 214 4.11 19.77 -2.85
C LEU A 214 3.15 18.59 -3.03
N PHE A 215 3.65 17.47 -3.58
CA PHE A 215 2.86 16.25 -3.72
C PHE A 215 2.36 15.73 -2.37
N THR A 216 3.25 15.59 -1.37
CA THR A 216 2.89 15.09 -0.05
C THR A 216 1.94 16.03 0.67
N ASP A 217 2.16 17.33 0.58
CA ASP A 217 1.29 18.35 1.18
C ASP A 217 -0.12 18.29 0.60
N LEU A 218 -0.25 18.24 -0.73
CA LEU A 218 -1.54 18.11 -1.41
C LEU A 218 -2.28 16.84 -0.99
N GLN A 219 -1.54 15.74 -0.81
CA GLN A 219 -2.12 14.45 -0.41
C GLN A 219 -2.44 14.35 1.10
N HIS A 220 -1.81 15.15 1.96
CA HIS A 220 -2.03 15.11 3.40
C HIS A 220 -3.03 16.16 3.88
N PHE A 221 -2.95 17.38 3.37
CA PHE A 221 -3.74 18.50 3.86
C PHE A 221 -5.12 18.65 3.20
N ASN A 222 -5.39 17.93 2.09
CA ASN A 222 -6.74 17.76 1.59
C ASN A 222 -7.39 16.55 2.27
N PRO A 223 -8.45 16.72 3.06
CA PRO A 223 -9.04 15.63 3.85
C PRO A 223 -9.69 14.52 3.02
N TYR A 224 -9.98 14.76 1.73
CA TYR A 224 -10.66 13.81 0.85
C TYR A 224 -9.70 12.91 0.05
N THR A 225 -8.42 13.27 -0.07
CA THR A 225 -7.45 12.49 -0.85
C THR A 225 -7.14 11.13 -0.23
N LYS A 226 -7.19 10.98 1.10
CA LYS A 226 -7.03 9.68 1.76
C LYS A 226 -8.08 8.67 1.28
N GLN A 227 -9.35 9.10 1.26
CA GLN A 227 -10.45 8.25 0.81
C GLN A 227 -10.35 7.94 -0.70
N MET A 228 -9.91 8.91 -1.50
CA MET A 228 -9.65 8.71 -2.94
C MET A 228 -8.61 7.59 -3.15
N ARG A 229 -7.48 7.62 -2.44
CA ARG A 229 -6.42 6.59 -2.54
C ARG A 229 -6.90 5.21 -2.11
N ILE A 230 -7.67 5.12 -1.01
CA ILE A 230 -8.27 3.84 -0.55
C ILE A 230 -9.17 3.27 -1.64
N ARG A 231 -10.07 4.11 -2.19
CA ARG A 231 -11.00 3.69 -3.26
C ARG A 231 -10.27 3.25 -4.52
N LEU A 232 -9.19 3.96 -4.90
CA LEU A 232 -8.38 3.60 -6.06
C LEU A 232 -7.76 2.20 -5.89
N GLY A 233 -7.18 1.91 -4.71
CA GLY A 233 -6.65 0.58 -4.41
C GLY A 233 -7.71 -0.52 -4.46
N GLN A 234 -8.91 -0.27 -3.94
CA GLN A 234 -10.03 -1.23 -4.03
C GLN A 234 -10.48 -1.48 -5.49
N ILE A 235 -10.50 -0.42 -6.30
CA ILE A 235 -10.87 -0.55 -7.72
C ILE A 235 -9.77 -1.30 -8.49
N TYR A 236 -8.50 -1.05 -8.19
CA TYR A 236 -7.38 -1.81 -8.76
C TYR A 236 -7.53 -3.31 -8.47
N ASP A 237 -7.74 -3.69 -7.22
CA ASP A 237 -7.93 -5.10 -6.83
C ASP A 237 -9.12 -5.73 -7.56
N LYS A 238 -10.23 -4.99 -7.68
CA LYS A 238 -11.43 -5.46 -8.39
C LYS A 238 -11.17 -5.69 -9.89
N ILE A 239 -10.48 -4.78 -10.55
CA ILE A 239 -10.14 -4.90 -11.98
C ILE A 239 -9.15 -6.05 -12.17
N TYR A 240 -8.11 -6.12 -11.34
CA TYR A 240 -7.13 -7.19 -11.37
C TYR A 240 -7.79 -8.57 -11.28
N ASN A 241 -8.68 -8.77 -10.28
CA ASN A 241 -9.37 -10.05 -10.11
C ASN A 241 -10.30 -10.40 -11.28
N LYS A 242 -10.90 -9.39 -11.95
CA LYS A 242 -11.73 -9.63 -13.15
C LYS A 242 -10.94 -10.12 -14.37
N LEU A 243 -9.66 -9.80 -14.45
CA LEU A 243 -8.77 -10.23 -15.54
C LEU A 243 -8.22 -11.64 -15.34
N LEU A 244 -8.33 -12.20 -14.11
CA LEU A 244 -7.93 -13.56 -13.82
C LEU A 244 -9.01 -14.56 -14.27
N PRO A 245 -8.61 -15.81 -14.62
CA PRO A 245 -9.58 -16.86 -14.89
C PRO A 245 -10.56 -17.06 -13.71
N ILE A 246 -11.81 -17.37 -14.01
CA ILE A 246 -12.82 -17.68 -12.98
C ILE A 246 -12.37 -18.91 -12.17
N GLN A 247 -11.83 -19.92 -12.83
CA GLN A 247 -11.19 -21.09 -12.25
C GLN A 247 -9.84 -21.35 -12.93
N ALA A 248 -8.88 -21.88 -12.18
CA ALA A 248 -7.58 -22.31 -12.71
C ALA A 248 -7.73 -23.47 -13.70
N ASN A 249 -8.75 -24.30 -13.51
CA ASN A 249 -9.14 -25.36 -14.45
C ASN A 249 -10.68 -25.42 -14.56
N PRO A 250 -11.27 -25.46 -15.78
CA PRO A 250 -12.72 -25.45 -15.96
C PRO A 250 -13.43 -26.71 -15.48
N HIS A 251 -12.74 -27.83 -15.25
CA HIS A 251 -13.33 -29.12 -14.94
C HIS A 251 -13.29 -29.51 -13.45
N TYR A 252 -12.39 -28.90 -12.67
CA TYR A 252 -12.19 -29.20 -11.24
C TYR A 252 -11.59 -28.02 -10.48
N ILE A 253 -11.84 -28.01 -9.17
CA ILE A 253 -11.25 -26.99 -8.28
C ILE A 253 -9.79 -27.35 -8.02
N THR A 254 -8.89 -26.39 -8.22
CA THR A 254 -7.46 -26.57 -7.96
C THR A 254 -7.12 -26.01 -6.58
N PHE A 255 -6.68 -26.88 -5.69
CA PHE A 255 -6.18 -26.53 -4.37
C PHE A 255 -4.66 -26.47 -4.36
N GLY A 256 -4.07 -25.39 -3.88
CA GLY A 256 -2.66 -25.31 -3.55
C GLY A 256 -2.46 -25.48 -2.05
N ILE A 257 -1.55 -26.36 -1.66
CA ILE A 257 -1.27 -26.60 -0.23
C ILE A 257 0.18 -26.37 0.12
N GLN A 258 0.43 -25.90 1.33
CA GLN A 258 1.76 -25.87 1.94
C GLN A 258 2.25 -27.30 2.16
N GLY A 259 3.58 -27.52 2.06
CA GLY A 259 4.17 -28.85 2.22
C GLY A 259 4.07 -29.74 0.97
N GLY A 260 4.65 -30.90 1.10
CA GLY A 260 4.71 -31.91 0.04
C GLY A 260 3.64 -33.00 0.21
N LYS A 261 3.70 -33.99 -0.69
CA LYS A 261 2.84 -35.17 -0.60
C LYS A 261 3.14 -35.96 0.69
N GLY A 262 2.09 -36.34 1.41
CA GLY A 262 2.19 -37.05 2.69
C GLY A 262 2.37 -36.13 3.91
N SER A 263 2.35 -34.82 3.73
CA SER A 263 2.43 -33.86 4.84
C SER A 263 1.10 -33.76 5.61
N PHE A 264 1.12 -33.17 6.81
CA PHE A 264 -0.10 -32.85 7.55
C PHE A 264 -0.99 -31.84 6.83
N ASN A 265 -0.44 -31.03 5.92
CA ASN A 265 -1.23 -30.17 5.04
C ASN A 265 -2.05 -31.00 4.05
N GLU A 266 -1.53 -32.12 3.55
CA GLU A 266 -2.31 -33.05 2.71
C GLU A 266 -3.41 -33.75 3.52
N GLU A 267 -3.13 -34.16 4.75
CA GLU A 267 -4.14 -34.71 5.64
C GLU A 267 -5.24 -33.68 5.93
N ALA A 268 -4.87 -32.43 6.18
CA ALA A 268 -5.82 -31.34 6.40
C ALA A 268 -6.69 -31.08 5.16
N ILE A 269 -6.12 -31.05 3.94
CA ILE A 269 -6.95 -30.84 2.74
C ILE A 269 -7.85 -32.03 2.47
N GLN A 270 -7.42 -33.27 2.70
CA GLN A 270 -8.28 -34.44 2.58
C GLN A 270 -9.43 -34.42 3.56
N TYR A 271 -9.17 -34.03 4.81
CA TYR A 271 -10.24 -33.80 5.81
C TYR A 271 -11.25 -32.77 5.32
N TYR A 272 -10.77 -31.61 4.83
CA TYR A 272 -11.61 -30.53 4.31
C TYR A 272 -12.46 -30.99 3.12
N LEU A 273 -11.84 -31.64 2.14
CA LEU A 273 -12.52 -32.13 0.93
C LEU A 273 -13.64 -33.14 1.26
N LYS A 274 -13.38 -34.02 2.23
CA LYS A 274 -14.38 -35.00 2.71
C LYS A 274 -15.50 -34.29 3.43
N LYS A 275 -15.21 -33.35 4.33
CA LYS A 275 -16.18 -32.54 5.08
C LYS A 275 -17.13 -31.80 4.15
N GLU A 276 -16.56 -31.12 3.13
CA GLU A 276 -17.31 -30.31 2.16
C GLU A 276 -17.92 -31.12 0.99
N GLY A 277 -17.68 -32.42 0.92
CA GLY A 277 -18.21 -33.29 -0.14
C GLY A 277 -17.67 -32.97 -1.53
N ILE A 278 -16.45 -32.38 -1.64
CA ILE A 278 -15.84 -31.97 -2.89
C ILE A 278 -15.22 -33.18 -3.58
N LYS A 279 -15.77 -33.59 -4.75
CA LYS A 279 -15.32 -34.79 -5.48
C LYS A 279 -14.43 -34.52 -6.69
N LYS A 280 -14.54 -33.32 -7.32
CA LYS A 280 -13.78 -32.96 -8.51
C LYS A 280 -12.74 -31.88 -8.13
N TYR A 281 -11.53 -32.32 -7.86
CA TYR A 281 -10.44 -31.47 -7.44
C TYR A 281 -9.08 -31.96 -7.93
N ALA A 282 -8.09 -31.05 -7.92
CA ALA A 282 -6.67 -31.37 -8.03
C ALA A 282 -5.91 -30.68 -6.88
N ILE A 283 -4.87 -31.32 -6.38
CA ILE A 283 -3.99 -30.79 -5.35
C ILE A 283 -2.62 -30.45 -5.98
N ARG A 284 -2.15 -29.21 -5.75
CA ARG A 284 -0.80 -28.76 -6.07
C ARG A 284 -0.02 -28.60 -4.78
N TYR A 285 1.12 -29.28 -4.67
CA TYR A 285 2.02 -29.19 -3.54
C TYR A 285 2.98 -28.02 -3.76
N LEU A 286 2.85 -26.97 -2.96
CA LEU A 286 3.55 -25.70 -3.16
C LEU A 286 4.61 -25.43 -2.09
N TYR A 287 4.75 -26.30 -1.14
CA TYR A 287 5.77 -26.38 -0.10
C TYR A 287 5.75 -25.24 0.93
N THR A 288 5.53 -23.99 0.54
CA THR A 288 5.52 -22.82 1.42
C THR A 288 4.21 -22.06 1.35
N SER A 289 3.82 -21.38 2.41
CA SER A 289 2.64 -20.50 2.45
C SER A 289 2.77 -19.35 1.45
N GLU A 290 3.99 -18.82 1.26
CA GLU A 290 4.30 -17.81 0.27
C GLU A 290 3.98 -18.28 -1.15
N ASN A 291 4.38 -19.51 -1.51
CA ASN A 291 4.06 -20.10 -2.81
C ASN A 291 2.56 -20.32 -3.00
N VAL A 292 1.85 -20.74 -1.95
CA VAL A 292 0.39 -20.91 -1.98
C VAL A 292 -0.29 -19.58 -2.27
N LEU A 293 0.03 -18.54 -1.51
CA LEU A 293 -0.59 -17.22 -1.67
C LEU A 293 -0.21 -16.56 -2.99
N ARG A 294 1.03 -16.74 -3.45
CA ARG A 294 1.48 -16.26 -4.77
C ARG A 294 0.73 -16.96 -5.91
N ALA A 295 0.58 -18.29 -5.87
CA ALA A 295 -0.18 -19.03 -6.87
C ALA A 295 -1.66 -18.67 -6.88
N LEU A 296 -2.25 -18.43 -5.70
CA LEU A 296 -3.61 -17.94 -5.55
C LEU A 296 -3.78 -16.54 -6.17
N HIS A 297 -2.85 -15.64 -5.89
CA HIS A 297 -2.85 -14.28 -6.43
C HIS A 297 -2.69 -14.26 -7.96
N LYS A 298 -1.89 -15.17 -8.53
CA LYS A 298 -1.75 -15.32 -9.98
C LYS A 298 -2.93 -16.00 -10.67
N GLY A 299 -3.84 -16.61 -9.93
CA GLY A 299 -4.94 -17.41 -10.50
C GLY A 299 -4.54 -18.82 -10.94
N ASP A 300 -3.36 -19.29 -10.55
CA ASP A 300 -2.86 -20.64 -10.85
C ASP A 300 -3.56 -21.73 -10.02
N ILE A 301 -4.21 -21.34 -8.94
CA ILE A 301 -5.03 -22.16 -8.06
C ILE A 301 -6.32 -21.40 -7.68
N ASP A 302 -7.36 -22.14 -7.31
CA ASP A 302 -8.66 -21.57 -6.90
C ASP A 302 -8.75 -21.38 -5.40
N ARG A 303 -8.09 -22.25 -4.65
CA ARG A 303 -8.11 -22.32 -3.19
C ARG A 303 -6.70 -22.57 -2.67
N GLY A 304 -6.36 -21.95 -1.55
CA GLY A 304 -5.11 -22.19 -0.84
C GLY A 304 -5.34 -22.79 0.54
N LEU A 305 -4.46 -23.68 1.00
CA LEU A 305 -4.45 -24.20 2.36
C LEU A 305 -3.04 -24.13 2.94
N PHE A 306 -2.92 -23.59 4.15
CA PHE A 306 -1.67 -23.55 4.88
C PHE A 306 -1.90 -23.49 6.38
N ALA A 307 -0.92 -23.98 7.16
CA ALA A 307 -0.94 -23.97 8.62
C ALA A 307 -0.62 -22.58 9.16
N ILE A 308 -1.30 -22.16 10.24
CA ILE A 308 -1.07 -20.89 10.92
C ILE A 308 -0.59 -21.03 12.36
N HIS A 309 -1.01 -22.09 13.03
CA HIS A 309 -0.70 -22.32 14.44
C HIS A 309 -0.68 -23.80 14.75
N ASN A 310 0.22 -24.24 15.62
CA ASN A 310 0.24 -25.57 16.22
C ASN A 310 0.21 -25.43 17.75
N SER A 311 -0.60 -26.23 18.44
CA SER A 311 -0.77 -26.13 19.89
C SER A 311 0.51 -26.41 20.72
N VAL A 312 1.50 -27.08 20.13
CA VAL A 312 2.81 -27.37 20.74
C VAL A 312 3.90 -26.44 20.21
N GLY A 313 3.92 -26.22 18.89
CA GLY A 313 4.95 -25.41 18.21
C GLY A 313 4.65 -23.92 18.13
N GLY A 314 3.43 -23.49 18.49
CA GLY A 314 3.01 -22.09 18.43
C GLY A 314 2.70 -21.60 17.01
N ILE A 315 2.89 -20.32 16.79
CA ILE A 315 2.60 -19.63 15.52
C ILE A 315 3.56 -20.08 14.41
N VAL A 316 3.00 -20.36 13.22
CA VAL A 316 3.79 -20.63 12.02
C VAL A 316 4.25 -19.31 11.40
N GLY A 317 5.42 -18.82 11.81
CA GLY A 317 5.94 -17.49 11.45
C GLY A 317 6.04 -17.26 9.95
N GLU A 318 6.42 -18.28 9.16
CA GLU A 318 6.45 -18.22 7.70
C GLU A 318 5.08 -17.87 7.10
N SER A 319 4.01 -18.49 7.62
CA SER A 319 2.64 -18.21 7.15
C SER A 319 2.21 -16.79 7.48
N ILE A 320 2.53 -16.27 8.67
CA ILE A 320 2.22 -14.88 9.05
C ILE A 320 2.95 -13.89 8.15
N GLN A 321 4.23 -14.13 7.84
CA GLN A 321 5.01 -13.30 6.92
C GLN A 321 4.41 -13.31 5.51
N ALA A 322 4.05 -14.48 5.01
CA ALA A 322 3.39 -14.61 3.71
C ALA A 322 2.05 -13.86 3.66
N MET A 323 1.22 -13.99 4.70
CA MET A 323 -0.07 -13.28 4.80
C MET A 323 0.06 -11.76 4.76
N ALA A 324 1.17 -11.19 5.19
CA ALA A 324 1.41 -9.75 5.14
C ALA A 324 1.59 -9.22 3.70
N ASN A 325 1.97 -10.07 2.75
CA ASN A 325 2.31 -9.69 1.37
C ASN A 325 1.16 -9.83 0.38
N TYR A 326 0.09 -10.56 0.72
CA TYR A 326 -1.00 -10.89 -0.21
C TYR A 326 -2.37 -10.57 0.37
N LYS A 327 -3.30 -10.14 -0.50
CA LYS A 327 -4.71 -10.00 -0.17
C LYS A 327 -5.45 -11.27 -0.56
N PHE A 328 -6.23 -11.82 0.37
CA PHE A 328 -7.05 -13.01 0.16
C PHE A 328 -8.28 -12.98 1.06
N LYS A 329 -9.24 -13.85 0.77
CA LYS A 329 -10.42 -14.09 1.59
C LYS A 329 -10.24 -15.37 2.38
N ILE A 330 -10.42 -15.34 3.68
CA ILE A 330 -10.51 -16.54 4.51
C ILE A 330 -11.87 -17.18 4.23
N VAL A 331 -11.85 -18.43 3.81
CA VAL A 331 -13.06 -19.24 3.58
C VAL A 331 -13.43 -19.95 4.85
N GLU A 332 -12.45 -20.58 5.50
CA GLU A 332 -12.62 -21.31 6.75
C GLU A 332 -11.29 -21.40 7.50
N GLU A 333 -11.38 -21.38 8.83
CA GLU A 333 -10.32 -21.83 9.73
C GLU A 333 -10.77 -23.13 10.37
N PHE A 334 -9.93 -24.16 10.37
CA PHE A 334 -10.19 -25.43 11.02
C PHE A 334 -8.91 -26.05 11.55
N ALA A 335 -9.04 -27.00 12.48
CA ALA A 335 -7.90 -27.69 13.04
C ALA A 335 -8.03 -29.20 12.85
N ILE A 336 -6.87 -29.85 12.64
CA ILE A 336 -6.78 -31.32 12.72
C ILE A 336 -5.86 -31.73 13.88
N LYS A 337 -6.11 -32.88 14.43
CA LYS A 337 -5.24 -33.50 15.44
C LYS A 337 -4.01 -34.07 14.73
N ILE A 338 -2.82 -33.70 15.19
CA ILE A 338 -1.55 -34.20 14.65
C ILE A 338 -1.22 -35.50 15.36
N SER A 339 -1.14 -36.56 14.59
CA SER A 339 -0.77 -37.89 15.06
C SER A 339 0.43 -38.42 14.29
N HIS A 340 1.43 -38.88 15.01
CA HIS A 340 2.61 -39.48 14.42
C HIS A 340 2.50 -41.02 14.54
N ALA A 341 2.62 -41.69 13.38
CA ALA A 341 2.64 -43.15 13.28
C ALA A 341 4.06 -43.65 12.99
N LEU A 342 4.43 -44.76 13.60
CA LEU A 342 5.62 -45.54 13.23
C LEU A 342 5.27 -46.48 12.09
N MET A 343 6.02 -46.42 11.01
CA MET A 343 5.78 -47.14 9.78
C MET A 343 7.04 -47.88 9.30
N ILE A 344 6.84 -49.07 8.79
CA ILE A 344 7.89 -49.91 8.20
C ILE A 344 7.45 -50.41 6.83
N ARG A 345 8.39 -50.99 6.06
CA ARG A 345 8.07 -51.70 4.85
C ARG A 345 7.19 -52.90 5.13
N LYS A 346 6.30 -53.30 4.23
CA LYS A 346 5.41 -54.42 4.38
C LYS A 346 6.09 -55.77 4.49
N ASP A 347 7.27 -55.89 3.91
CA ASP A 347 8.12 -57.11 3.92
C ASP A 347 9.09 -57.15 5.13
N ALA A 348 9.12 -56.12 5.96
CA ALA A 348 9.94 -56.05 7.19
C ALA A 348 9.11 -56.45 8.43
N LYS A 349 9.79 -56.99 9.46
CA LYS A 349 9.20 -57.22 10.79
C LYS A 349 9.74 -56.19 11.78
N LEU A 350 8.98 -55.86 12.78
CA LEU A 350 9.39 -54.90 13.82
C LEU A 350 10.68 -55.37 14.52
N SER A 351 10.87 -56.67 14.70
CA SER A 351 12.07 -57.28 15.26
C SER A 351 13.37 -56.97 14.50
N ASP A 352 13.24 -56.67 13.21
CA ASP A 352 14.39 -56.43 12.35
C ASP A 352 14.79 -54.93 12.29
N ILE A 353 13.92 -54.07 12.87
CA ILE A 353 14.12 -52.63 12.88
C ILE A 353 15.16 -52.23 13.91
N THR A 354 16.16 -51.47 13.54
CA THR A 354 17.19 -50.92 14.40
C THR A 354 17.26 -49.43 14.45
N THR A 355 16.62 -48.76 13.47
CA THR A 355 16.73 -47.32 13.31
C THR A 355 15.41 -46.70 12.90
N ILE A 356 15.04 -45.59 13.57
CA ILE A 356 13.97 -44.69 13.16
C ILE A 356 14.60 -43.49 12.46
N MET A 357 14.29 -43.28 11.19
CA MET A 357 14.73 -42.13 10.41
C MET A 357 13.53 -41.26 10.07
N THR A 358 13.51 -40.00 10.54
CA THR A 358 12.42 -39.06 10.28
C THR A 358 12.86 -37.62 10.51
N HIS A 359 11.98 -36.64 10.27
CA HIS A 359 12.24 -35.24 10.46
C HIS A 359 12.57 -34.92 11.94
N PRO A 360 13.56 -34.04 12.23
CA PRO A 360 13.94 -33.70 13.62
C PRO A 360 12.79 -33.27 14.52
N GLN A 361 11.83 -32.54 13.95
CA GLN A 361 10.64 -32.09 14.69
C GLN A 361 9.73 -33.24 15.11
N VAL A 362 9.61 -34.28 14.29
CA VAL A 362 8.83 -35.49 14.65
C VAL A 362 9.51 -36.22 15.81
N LEU A 363 10.84 -36.38 15.78
CA LEU A 363 11.61 -36.95 16.89
C LEU A 363 11.43 -36.14 18.18
N ALA A 364 11.49 -34.79 18.08
CA ALA A 364 11.29 -33.91 19.24
C ALA A 364 9.89 -34.04 19.84
N GLN A 365 8.86 -34.19 19.02
CA GLN A 365 7.46 -34.34 19.46
C GLN A 365 7.12 -35.74 20.01
N CYS A 366 7.96 -36.74 19.76
CA CYS A 366 7.76 -38.13 20.20
C CYS A 366 8.83 -38.61 21.19
N LYS A 367 9.70 -37.72 21.65
CA LYS A 367 10.91 -38.06 22.41
C LYS A 367 10.67 -38.97 23.61
N SER A 368 9.73 -38.62 24.48
CA SER A 368 9.46 -39.33 25.72
C SER A 368 8.77 -40.68 25.44
N THR A 369 7.87 -40.69 24.46
CA THR A 369 7.14 -41.91 24.05
C THR A 369 8.09 -42.92 23.40
N LEU A 370 8.99 -42.46 22.53
CA LEU A 370 9.99 -43.33 21.90
C LEU A 370 10.98 -43.86 22.88
N ALA A 371 11.48 -43.08 23.83
CA ALA A 371 12.38 -43.54 24.87
C ALA A 371 11.77 -44.62 25.74
N LYS A 372 10.45 -44.58 25.98
CA LYS A 372 9.72 -45.57 26.78
C LYS A 372 9.39 -46.83 26.02
N LYS A 373 8.93 -46.73 24.77
CA LYS A 373 8.37 -47.85 23.99
C LYS A 373 9.43 -48.51 23.08
N TYR A 374 10.40 -47.75 22.59
CA TYR A 374 11.37 -48.20 21.62
C TYR A 374 12.80 -47.75 22.04
N PRO A 375 13.26 -48.07 23.27
CA PRO A 375 14.52 -47.59 23.81
C PRO A 375 15.75 -48.07 23.03
N ASP A 376 15.67 -49.22 22.37
CA ASP A 376 16.75 -49.86 21.64
C ASP A 376 16.87 -49.37 20.20
N LEU A 377 15.88 -48.59 19.68
CA LEU A 377 15.94 -48.05 18.31
C LEU A 377 16.72 -46.77 18.25
N LYS A 378 17.74 -46.74 17.37
CA LYS A 378 18.50 -45.53 17.07
C LYS A 378 17.57 -44.49 16.39
N GLN A 379 17.54 -43.27 16.91
CA GLN A 379 16.79 -42.15 16.36
C GLN A 379 17.74 -41.24 15.56
N THR A 380 17.41 -40.97 14.30
CA THR A 380 18.22 -40.13 13.40
C THR A 380 17.35 -39.32 12.47
N SER A 381 17.84 -38.15 12.03
CA SER A 381 17.36 -37.46 10.85
C SER A 381 18.23 -37.84 9.67
N GLY A 382 17.67 -37.90 8.46
CA GLY A 382 18.46 -38.04 7.27
C GLY A 382 19.20 -36.77 6.91
N GLU A 383 20.05 -36.83 5.88
CA GLU A 383 20.73 -35.69 5.30
C GLU A 383 20.04 -35.24 4.00
N LYS A 384 20.22 -33.96 3.65
CA LYS A 384 19.66 -33.36 2.40
C LYS A 384 18.14 -33.60 2.31
N GLU A 385 17.69 -34.24 1.22
CA GLU A 385 16.29 -34.55 0.97
C GLU A 385 15.68 -35.56 1.97
N LEU A 386 16.50 -36.43 2.56
CA LEU A 386 16.06 -37.39 3.57
C LEU A 386 15.76 -36.77 4.95
N ILE A 387 15.91 -35.46 5.10
CA ILE A 387 15.39 -34.74 6.27
C ILE A 387 13.85 -34.79 6.26
N ASP A 388 13.22 -34.76 5.08
CA ASP A 388 11.77 -34.86 4.94
C ASP A 388 11.29 -36.31 5.14
N HIS A 389 10.44 -36.54 6.14
CA HIS A 389 9.87 -37.83 6.45
C HIS A 389 9.05 -38.46 5.32
N ALA A 390 8.43 -37.65 4.43
CA ALA A 390 7.73 -38.15 3.27
C ALA A 390 8.70 -38.72 2.20
N VAL A 391 9.86 -38.09 2.06
CA VAL A 391 10.93 -38.62 1.18
C VAL A 391 11.52 -39.91 1.75
N VAL A 392 11.72 -39.98 3.07
CA VAL A 392 12.15 -41.23 3.74
C VAL A 392 11.13 -42.35 3.50
N ALA A 393 9.83 -42.07 3.70
CA ALA A 393 8.75 -43.03 3.44
C ALA A 393 8.74 -43.52 1.99
N LYS A 394 8.91 -42.63 1.02
CA LYS A 394 9.04 -42.95 -0.38
C LYS A 394 10.25 -43.86 -0.65
N HIS A 395 11.42 -43.50 -0.15
CA HIS A 395 12.65 -44.31 -0.38
C HIS A 395 12.57 -45.68 0.33
N LEU A 396 11.88 -45.77 1.46
CA LEU A 396 11.60 -47.08 2.07
C LEU A 396 10.73 -47.94 1.17
N SER A 397 9.65 -47.39 0.64
CA SER A 397 8.73 -48.13 -0.25
C SER A 397 9.40 -48.60 -1.55
N GLU A 398 10.33 -47.79 -2.07
CA GLU A 398 11.10 -48.10 -3.30
C GLU A 398 12.31 -49.03 -3.04
N GLY A 399 12.56 -49.45 -1.80
CA GLY A 399 13.71 -50.28 -1.48
C GLY A 399 15.07 -49.58 -1.56
N LYS A 400 15.07 -48.23 -1.62
CA LYS A 400 16.30 -47.43 -1.66
C LYS A 400 16.95 -47.25 -0.30
N LEU A 401 16.18 -47.50 0.76
CA LEU A 401 16.69 -47.56 2.14
C LEU A 401 16.62 -48.98 2.67
N PRO A 402 17.54 -49.38 3.57
CA PRO A 402 17.58 -50.71 4.16
C PRO A 402 16.28 -51.05 4.90
N ASN A 403 15.92 -52.34 4.94
CA ASN A 403 14.71 -52.83 5.59
C ASN A 403 14.70 -52.74 7.11
N TYR A 404 15.87 -52.53 7.72
CA TYR A 404 16.00 -52.29 9.16
C TYR A 404 15.67 -50.81 9.57
N ILE A 405 15.30 -49.96 8.62
CA ILE A 405 14.90 -48.58 8.89
C ILE A 405 13.38 -48.49 8.95
N ALA A 406 12.87 -47.85 10.01
CA ALA A 406 11.50 -47.37 10.14
C ALA A 406 11.43 -45.85 9.92
N THR A 407 10.29 -45.34 9.54
CA THR A 407 10.00 -43.90 9.50
C THR A 407 8.82 -43.51 10.37
N MET A 408 8.70 -42.23 10.69
CA MET A 408 7.56 -41.67 11.40
C MET A 408 7.00 -40.43 10.72
N GLY A 409 5.70 -40.22 10.81
CA GLY A 409 5.02 -39.08 10.22
C GLY A 409 3.49 -39.25 10.27
N SER A 410 2.80 -38.49 9.43
CA SER A 410 1.36 -38.66 9.22
C SER A 410 1.05 -40.10 8.73
N LYS A 411 -0.02 -40.67 9.24
CA LYS A 411 -0.51 -42.00 8.86
C LYS A 411 -0.83 -42.11 7.36
N VAL A 412 -1.18 -40.99 6.72
CA VAL A 412 -1.42 -40.91 5.27
C VAL A 412 -0.24 -41.41 4.46
N LEU A 413 0.98 -41.33 4.97
CA LEU A 413 2.18 -41.87 4.30
C LEU A 413 2.12 -43.38 4.10
N ALA A 414 1.48 -44.09 5.02
CA ALA A 414 1.32 -45.55 4.88
C ALA A 414 0.44 -45.91 3.68
N ASP A 415 -0.64 -45.16 3.47
CA ASP A 415 -1.54 -45.37 2.32
C ASP A 415 -0.87 -44.98 1.00
N ILE A 416 -0.17 -43.82 0.98
CA ILE A 416 0.50 -43.30 -0.21
C ILE A 416 1.64 -44.23 -0.69
N TYR A 417 2.46 -44.70 0.23
CA TYR A 417 3.68 -45.43 -0.03
C TYR A 417 3.60 -46.95 0.29
N ASN A 418 2.39 -47.40 0.54
CA ASN A 418 2.13 -48.84 0.82
C ASN A 418 3.03 -49.40 1.94
N LEU A 419 3.18 -48.63 3.04
CA LEU A 419 3.89 -49.04 4.24
C LEU A 419 2.96 -49.68 5.24
N GLN A 420 3.50 -50.41 6.20
CA GLN A 420 2.79 -50.97 7.33
C GLN A 420 2.88 -50.04 8.52
N VAL A 421 1.74 -49.62 9.07
CA VAL A 421 1.69 -48.92 10.35
C VAL A 421 1.87 -49.92 11.50
N ILE A 422 2.89 -49.69 12.32
CA ILE A 422 3.17 -50.50 13.52
C ILE A 422 2.39 -49.96 14.72
N GLU A 423 2.47 -48.65 14.91
CA GLU A 423 1.79 -48.01 16.03
C GLU A 423 1.47 -46.56 15.65
N ASP A 424 0.33 -46.08 16.12
CA ASP A 424 -0.17 -44.72 15.90
C ASP A 424 -0.16 -43.92 17.22
N ASN A 425 -0.37 -42.61 17.14
CA ASN A 425 -0.46 -41.72 18.32
C ASN A 425 0.79 -41.71 19.21
N LEU A 426 1.97 -41.67 18.60
CA LEU A 426 3.26 -41.71 19.31
C LEU A 426 3.74 -40.32 19.80
N GLN A 427 3.07 -39.23 19.46
CA GLN A 427 3.41 -37.92 19.99
C GLN A 427 3.22 -37.84 21.51
N ASP A 428 4.14 -37.15 22.19
CA ASP A 428 4.13 -36.98 23.66
C ASP A 428 2.91 -36.16 24.11
N ALA A 429 2.62 -35.07 23.42
CA ALA A 429 1.45 -34.25 23.64
C ALA A 429 0.19 -34.88 22.97
N LYS A 430 -0.72 -35.43 23.74
CA LYS A 430 -1.93 -36.10 23.21
C LYS A 430 -2.91 -35.09 22.56
N GLU A 431 -2.92 -33.86 23.00
CA GLU A 431 -3.73 -32.75 22.48
C GLU A 431 -2.89 -31.85 21.57
N ASN A 432 -2.29 -32.42 20.52
CA ASN A 432 -1.54 -31.70 19.49
C ASN A 432 -2.42 -31.39 18.29
N TYR A 433 -2.83 -30.14 18.16
CA TYR A 433 -3.67 -29.67 17.06
C TYR A 433 -2.92 -28.64 16.21
N THR A 434 -3.10 -28.70 14.89
CA THR A 434 -2.65 -27.66 13.97
C THR A 434 -3.86 -27.00 13.34
N SER A 435 -3.92 -25.66 13.43
CA SER A 435 -4.92 -24.84 12.77
C SER A 435 -4.45 -24.46 11.37
N PHE A 436 -5.35 -24.56 10.41
CA PHE A 436 -5.16 -24.27 9.01
C PHE A 436 -6.12 -23.19 8.52
N LEU A 437 -5.67 -22.35 7.60
CA LEU A 437 -6.54 -21.48 6.85
C LEU A 437 -6.80 -22.06 5.46
N GLN A 438 -8.09 -22.19 5.14
CA GLN A 438 -8.57 -22.37 3.78
C GLN A 438 -8.90 -21.00 3.21
N VAL A 439 -8.25 -20.61 2.11
CA VAL A 439 -8.34 -19.26 1.53
C VAL A 439 -8.75 -19.28 0.06
N SER A 440 -9.33 -18.16 -0.40
CA SER A 440 -9.64 -17.90 -1.81
C SER A 440 -9.19 -16.51 -2.24
N ARG A 441 -9.24 -16.22 -3.53
CA ARG A 441 -9.12 -14.84 -4.04
C ARG A 441 -10.25 -13.96 -3.48
N ILE A 442 -10.00 -12.65 -3.43
CA ILE A 442 -10.99 -11.63 -3.03
C ILE A 442 -12.09 -11.52 -4.08
#